data_8cc618442bcabd0a91ccd7a7568d921c
#
_entry.id   8cc618442bcabd0a91ccd7a7568d921c
#
_cell.length_a   1.000
_cell.length_b   1.000
_cell.length_c   1.000
_cell.angle_alpha   90.00
_cell.angle_beta   90.00
_cell.angle_gamma   90.00
#
_symmetry.space_group_name_H-M   'P 1'
#
loop_
_entity.id
_entity.type
_entity.pdbx_description
1 polymer ?
#
loop_
_entity_poly.entity_id
_entity_poly.type
_entity_poly.pdbx_seq_one_letter_code
_entity_poly.pdbx_strand_id
1 'polypeptide(L)'
;YGTQSAGLSIAKMLQSNMDSPYHPAGFIADPGEKTRHSLLGLSVYMRDDKLIQTMRDKGVTGVIISPMKMKTINPLKDLSIFINHNIRVLTTPYFNDYTPENEDNNIAQRIGKIESINVEDLLERPTIDINTENVRNFLSNQVVMITGAAGSIGSEIVKQVANYHPRVIVLLEIAESPLHDILIELKKEFPEQHFAHIIADVRNEKMVEEAFDEYQPDVVFHAAAYKHVPLMEEFPRQAVLTNILGTKNVADMAVKYGTKRFVMI
;
A
#
# COMPACT_ATOMS: atom_id res chain seq x y z
N TYR A 1 8.68 19.00 8.05
CA TYR A 1 10.09 18.93 8.33
C TYR A 1 10.89 19.46 7.16
N GLY A 2 11.72 20.47 7.42
CA GLY A 2 12.51 21.24 6.46
C GLY A 2 12.16 22.72 6.47
N THR A 3 13.17 23.58 6.61
CA THR A 3 13.05 25.05 6.81
C THR A 3 13.41 25.86 5.57
N GLN A 4 13.78 25.17 4.47
CA GLN A 4 14.15 25.78 3.19
C GLN A 4 12.94 26.03 2.28
N SER A 5 13.16 26.51 1.06
CA SER A 5 12.13 26.97 0.12
C SER A 5 10.97 25.98 -0.06
N ALA A 6 11.25 24.69 -0.21
CA ALA A 6 10.21 23.67 -0.39
C ALA A 6 9.31 23.54 0.85
N GLY A 7 9.87 23.56 2.07
CA GLY A 7 9.12 23.54 3.31
C GLY A 7 8.28 24.80 3.50
N LEU A 8 8.80 25.95 3.16
CA LEU A 8 8.09 27.23 3.19
C LEU A 8 6.92 27.25 2.21
N SER A 9 7.10 26.72 1.00
CA SER A 9 6.05 26.64 -0.02
C SER A 9 4.90 25.73 0.42
N ILE A 10 5.20 24.56 1.02
CA ILE A 10 4.18 23.67 1.57
C ILE A 10 3.41 24.34 2.69
N ALA A 11 4.09 24.97 3.65
CA ALA A 11 3.43 25.64 4.77
C ALA A 11 2.55 26.80 4.31
N LYS A 12 3.02 27.61 3.35
CA LYS A 12 2.24 28.73 2.77
C LYS A 12 1.01 28.21 2.04
N MET A 13 1.14 27.13 1.27
CA MET A 13 0.04 26.47 0.57
C MET A 13 -1.04 25.97 1.55
N LEU A 14 -0.63 25.32 2.66
CA LEU A 14 -1.54 24.83 3.69
C LEU A 14 -2.23 25.97 4.44
N GLN A 15 -1.52 27.08 4.68
CA GLN A 15 -2.11 28.27 5.33
C GLN A 15 -3.11 29.01 4.43
N SER A 16 -2.90 29.01 3.12
CA SER A 16 -3.78 29.70 2.17
C SER A 16 -5.02 28.91 1.78
N ASN A 17 -5.06 27.60 2.05
CA ASN A 17 -6.21 26.75 1.74
C ASN A 17 -7.05 26.47 2.99
N MET A 18 -8.18 27.15 3.10
CA MET A 18 -9.13 26.99 4.24
C MET A 18 -9.77 25.59 4.30
N ASP A 19 -9.89 24.90 3.17
CA ASP A 19 -10.49 23.56 3.09
C ASP A 19 -9.46 22.43 3.30
N SER A 20 -8.21 22.77 3.60
CA SER A 20 -7.17 21.76 3.86
C SER A 20 -7.46 20.99 5.15
N PRO A 21 -7.43 19.65 5.12
CA PRO A 21 -7.52 18.84 6.34
C PRO A 21 -6.28 18.96 7.23
N TYR A 22 -5.23 19.65 6.77
CA TYR A 22 -3.97 19.83 7.47
C TYR A 22 -3.73 21.28 7.82
N HIS A 23 -3.41 21.53 9.10
CA HIS A 23 -3.06 22.86 9.59
C HIS A 23 -1.63 22.86 10.14
N PRO A 24 -0.72 23.69 9.58
CA PRO A 24 0.68 23.67 9.99
C PRO A 24 0.84 24.25 11.41
N ALA A 25 1.42 23.48 12.33
CA ALA A 25 1.70 23.85 13.71
C ALA A 25 3.11 24.45 13.91
N GLY A 26 4.03 24.21 12.96
CA GLY A 26 5.41 24.69 13.03
C GLY A 26 6.31 24.04 12.01
N PHE A 27 7.59 24.37 12.07
CA PHE A 27 8.65 23.80 11.28
C PHE A 27 9.59 22.98 12.15
N ILE A 28 10.20 21.94 11.57
CA ILE A 28 11.24 21.16 12.21
C ILE A 28 12.55 21.39 11.45
N ALA A 29 13.63 21.74 12.20
CA ALA A 29 15.00 21.90 11.71
C ALA A 29 15.92 20.84 12.33
N ASP A 30 17.02 20.48 11.64
CA ASP A 30 18.05 19.63 12.23
C ASP A 30 18.96 20.37 13.20
N PRO A 31 19.55 19.64 14.15
CA PRO A 31 20.58 20.20 15.02
C PRO A 31 21.74 20.80 14.20
N GLY A 32 22.06 22.06 14.49
CA GLY A 32 23.11 22.82 13.76
C GLY A 32 22.64 23.52 12.49
N GLU A 33 21.41 23.35 12.04
CA GLU A 33 20.85 24.11 10.94
C GLU A 33 20.64 25.57 11.33
N LYS A 34 21.26 26.50 10.60
CA LYS A 34 21.07 27.95 10.82
C LYS A 34 19.71 28.36 10.32
N THR A 35 18.76 28.56 11.21
CA THR A 35 17.41 28.99 10.88
C THR A 35 16.91 30.06 11.85
N ARG A 36 15.84 30.77 11.49
CA ARG A 36 15.16 31.73 12.36
C ARG A 36 14.28 30.97 13.35
N HIS A 37 14.00 31.59 14.51
CA HIS A 37 13.09 31.02 15.51
C HIS A 37 11.63 30.90 15.03
N SER A 38 11.26 31.65 13.99
CA SER A 38 9.95 31.56 13.34
C SER A 38 10.05 31.79 11.84
N LEU A 39 9.17 31.09 11.10
CA LEU A 39 9.01 31.17 9.65
C LEU A 39 7.52 31.23 9.32
N LEU A 40 7.10 32.20 8.49
CA LEU A 40 5.67 32.41 8.14
C LEU A 40 4.74 32.55 9.37
N GLY A 41 5.23 33.14 10.46
CA GLY A 41 4.48 33.25 11.72
C GLY A 41 4.40 31.97 12.55
N LEU A 42 5.02 30.88 12.12
CA LEU A 42 5.06 29.59 12.81
C LEU A 42 6.43 29.39 13.48
N SER A 43 6.42 28.77 14.67
CA SER A 43 7.64 28.43 15.40
C SER A 43 8.48 27.39 14.69
N VAL A 44 9.83 27.50 14.83
CA VAL A 44 10.77 26.48 14.38
C VAL A 44 11.25 25.69 15.58
N TYR A 45 11.14 24.38 15.54
CA TYR A 45 11.55 23.43 16.56
C TYR A 45 12.77 22.67 16.07
N MET A 46 13.71 22.41 16.97
CA MET A 46 14.88 21.60 16.65
C MET A 46 14.53 20.11 16.79
N ARG A 47 15.11 19.27 15.94
CA ARG A 47 14.98 17.82 16.05
C ARG A 47 15.89 17.30 17.17
N ASP A 48 15.42 17.43 18.39
CA ASP A 48 16.06 16.97 19.62
C ASP A 48 15.16 16.01 20.40
N ASP A 49 15.63 15.53 21.55
CA ASP A 49 14.91 14.57 22.41
C ASP A 49 13.57 15.13 22.95
N LYS A 50 13.39 16.46 22.93
CA LYS A 50 12.17 17.13 23.44
C LYS A 50 11.12 17.32 22.34
N LEU A 51 11.48 17.13 21.07
CA LEU A 51 10.59 17.39 19.95
C LEU A 51 9.28 16.61 20.06
N ILE A 52 9.36 15.32 20.35
CA ILE A 52 8.16 14.44 20.43
C ILE A 52 7.21 14.88 21.53
N GLN A 53 7.75 15.24 22.70
CA GLN A 53 6.92 15.77 23.79
C GLN A 53 6.26 17.09 23.37
N THR A 54 6.99 17.99 22.75
CA THR A 54 6.47 19.27 22.23
C THR A 54 5.37 19.05 21.19
N MET A 55 5.51 18.07 20.31
CA MET A 55 4.49 17.72 19.32
C MET A 55 3.21 17.19 19.98
N ARG A 56 3.32 16.35 21.01
CA ARG A 56 2.19 15.85 21.79
C ARG A 56 1.45 16.97 22.51
N ASP A 57 2.18 17.84 23.20
CA ASP A 57 1.62 18.98 23.93
C ASP A 57 0.83 19.95 23.03
N LYS A 58 1.19 20.00 21.75
CA LYS A 58 0.52 20.80 20.72
C LYS A 58 -0.54 20.04 19.92
N GLY A 59 -0.79 18.78 20.23
CA GLY A 59 -1.76 17.96 19.51
C GLY A 59 -1.36 17.67 18.05
N VAL A 60 -0.05 17.67 17.73
CA VAL A 60 0.43 17.37 16.37
C VAL A 60 0.31 15.88 16.10
N THR A 61 -0.40 15.52 15.04
CA THR A 61 -0.69 14.14 14.65
C THR A 61 0.12 13.64 13.46
N GLY A 62 0.86 14.54 12.78
CA GLY A 62 1.65 14.18 11.61
C GLY A 62 2.77 15.16 11.32
N VAL A 63 3.75 14.70 10.55
CA VAL A 63 4.85 15.49 10.05
C VAL A 63 4.91 15.37 8.52
N ILE A 64 4.95 16.49 7.83
CA ILE A 64 5.14 16.54 6.38
C ILE A 64 6.62 16.75 6.10
N ILE A 65 7.23 15.84 5.35
CA ILE A 65 8.63 15.93 4.96
C ILE A 65 8.73 16.67 3.63
N SER A 66 9.50 17.76 3.59
CA SER A 66 9.69 18.46 2.33
C SER A 66 10.54 17.62 1.36
N PRO A 67 10.30 17.69 0.03
CA PRO A 67 11.05 16.91 -0.96
C PRO A 67 12.57 17.13 -0.90
N MET A 68 13.01 18.36 -0.65
CA MET A 68 14.42 18.68 -0.47
C MET A 68 15.01 17.98 0.76
N LYS A 69 14.26 17.92 1.85
CA LYS A 69 14.69 17.26 3.08
C LYS A 69 14.75 15.75 2.90
N MET A 70 13.80 15.16 2.19
CA MET A 70 13.78 13.74 1.89
C MET A 70 15.05 13.25 1.19
N LYS A 71 15.68 14.08 0.34
CA LYS A 71 16.95 13.78 -0.34
C LYS A 71 18.16 13.74 0.59
N THR A 72 18.10 14.38 1.76
CA THR A 72 19.25 14.61 2.62
C THR A 72 19.22 13.82 3.93
N ILE A 73 18.10 13.21 4.26
CA ILE A 73 17.94 12.39 5.48
C ILE A 73 18.14 10.91 5.17
N ASN A 74 18.50 10.15 6.21
CA ASN A 74 18.37 8.70 6.18
C ASN A 74 16.95 8.34 6.65
N PRO A 75 16.05 7.93 5.76
CA PRO A 75 14.63 7.74 6.11
C PRO A 75 14.43 6.77 7.29
N LEU A 76 15.11 5.64 7.30
CA LEU A 76 14.99 4.63 8.34
C LEU A 76 15.43 5.12 9.73
N LYS A 77 16.49 5.94 9.76
CA LYS A 77 17.03 6.45 11.02
C LYS A 77 16.31 7.71 11.49
N ASP A 78 16.10 8.65 10.57
CA ASP A 78 15.63 9.99 10.91
C ASP A 78 14.12 10.09 11.06
N LEU A 79 13.35 9.19 10.42
CA LEU A 79 11.88 9.17 10.51
C LEU A 79 11.35 8.16 11.53
N SER A 80 12.17 7.20 11.97
CA SER A 80 11.79 6.21 13.00
C SER A 80 11.30 6.86 14.30
N ILE A 81 11.85 8.02 14.67
CA ILE A 81 11.42 8.75 15.86
C ILE A 81 9.93 9.16 15.80
N PHE A 82 9.43 9.53 14.63
CA PHE A 82 8.02 9.89 14.45
C PHE A 82 7.13 8.65 14.44
N ILE A 83 7.53 7.63 13.69
CA ILE A 83 6.79 6.37 13.50
C ILE A 83 6.63 5.63 14.83
N ASN A 84 7.72 5.48 15.60
CA ASN A 84 7.71 4.82 16.90
C ASN A 84 6.82 5.52 17.94
N HIS A 85 6.42 6.77 17.70
CA HIS A 85 5.54 7.53 18.56
C HIS A 85 4.14 7.77 17.96
N ASN A 86 3.75 6.97 16.95
CA ASN A 86 2.47 7.06 16.24
C ASN A 86 2.20 8.44 15.60
N ILE A 87 3.23 9.14 15.18
CA ILE A 87 3.13 10.39 14.42
C ILE A 87 3.18 10.01 12.93
N ARG A 88 2.13 10.32 12.20
CA ARG A 88 2.05 10.02 10.76
C ARG A 88 3.13 10.79 10.00
N VAL A 89 3.86 10.09 9.14
CA VAL A 89 4.83 10.70 8.25
C VAL A 89 4.19 10.85 6.87
N LEU A 90 4.18 12.08 6.37
CA LEU A 90 3.53 12.47 5.13
C LEU A 90 4.57 13.06 4.18
N THR A 91 4.39 12.84 2.89
CA THR A 91 5.21 13.46 1.84
C THR A 91 4.33 14.12 0.80
N THR A 92 4.91 15.03 0.05
CA THR A 92 4.30 15.62 -1.13
C THR A 92 5.01 15.10 -2.37
N PRO A 93 4.32 14.83 -3.48
CA PRO A 93 4.96 14.47 -4.75
C PRO A 93 6.01 15.51 -5.14
N TYR A 94 7.10 15.08 -5.77
CA TYR A 94 8.12 15.97 -6.29
C TYR A 94 7.51 16.99 -7.24
N PHE A 95 7.79 18.28 -6.98
CA PHE A 95 7.66 19.30 -8.00
C PHE A 95 8.84 19.16 -8.96
N ASN A 96 8.67 18.39 -10.04
CA ASN A 96 9.60 18.48 -11.15
C ASN A 96 9.35 19.81 -11.85
N ASP A 97 10.42 20.58 -11.97
CA ASP A 97 10.63 21.80 -12.72
C ASP A 97 9.41 22.66 -13.08
N TYR A 98 9.45 23.87 -12.52
CA TYR A 98 8.62 24.99 -12.94
C TYR A 98 8.98 25.34 -14.39
N THR A 99 8.18 24.89 -15.35
CA THR A 99 8.16 25.45 -16.69
C THR A 99 6.99 26.44 -16.76
N PRO A 100 7.22 27.68 -17.28
CA PRO A 100 6.19 28.73 -17.35
C PRO A 100 4.98 28.39 -18.21
N GLU A 101 5.01 27.27 -18.94
CA GLU A 101 3.97 26.86 -19.90
C GLU A 101 2.82 26.04 -19.31
N ASN A 102 2.88 25.68 -18.02
CA ASN A 102 1.81 24.94 -17.33
C ASN A 102 1.03 25.85 -16.38
N GLU A 103 0.39 26.89 -16.92
CA GLU A 103 -0.51 27.80 -16.19
C GLU A 103 -1.91 27.23 -15.92
N ASP A 104 -2.23 26.00 -16.32
CA ASP A 104 -3.51 25.37 -15.97
C ASP A 104 -3.47 24.78 -14.57
N ASN A 105 -3.86 25.64 -13.69
CA ASN A 105 -3.82 25.62 -12.26
C ASN A 105 -4.97 24.86 -11.64
N ASN A 106 -4.68 23.75 -10.98
CA ASN A 106 -5.49 23.35 -9.86
C ASN A 106 -4.58 23.01 -8.66
N ILE A 107 -4.14 24.08 -7.94
CA ILE A 107 -3.41 23.98 -6.68
C ILE A 107 -4.22 23.13 -5.67
N ALA A 108 -5.55 23.21 -5.70
CA ALA A 108 -6.44 22.40 -4.88
C ALA A 108 -6.35 20.90 -5.18
N GLN A 109 -6.15 20.48 -6.44
CA GLN A 109 -5.95 19.08 -6.82
C GLN A 109 -4.57 18.53 -6.39
N ARG A 110 -3.58 19.41 -6.17
CA ARG A 110 -2.24 19.03 -5.72
C ARG A 110 -2.15 18.81 -4.22
N ILE A 111 -3.01 19.46 -3.42
CA ILE A 111 -3.12 19.24 -1.97
C ILE A 111 -3.72 17.85 -1.65
N GLY A 112 -4.58 17.31 -2.53
CA GLY A 112 -5.14 15.95 -2.42
C GLY A 112 -4.12 14.82 -2.58
N LYS A 113 -2.86 15.12 -2.85
CA LYS A 113 -1.76 14.14 -3.02
C LYS A 113 -0.74 14.15 -1.89
N ILE A 114 -1.13 14.57 -0.68
CA ILE A 114 -0.30 14.32 0.50
C ILE A 114 -0.49 12.86 0.89
N GLU A 115 0.53 12.03 0.64
CA GLU A 115 0.51 10.60 0.89
C GLU A 115 1.18 10.27 2.22
N SER A 116 0.62 9.31 2.96
CA SER A 116 1.30 8.76 4.13
C SER A 116 2.43 7.83 3.68
N ILE A 117 3.61 8.03 4.25
CA ILE A 117 4.74 7.10 4.05
C ILE A 117 4.58 5.97 5.06
N ASN A 118 4.47 4.74 4.59
CA ASN A 118 4.63 3.55 5.40
C ASN A 118 6.12 3.22 5.58
N VAL A 119 6.45 2.47 6.63
CA VAL A 119 7.85 2.06 6.89
C VAL A 119 8.39 1.24 5.72
N GLU A 120 7.53 0.47 5.08
CA GLU A 120 7.85 -0.37 3.92
C GLU A 120 8.28 0.46 2.70
N ASP A 121 7.71 1.66 2.51
CA ASP A 121 8.06 2.59 1.42
C ASP A 121 9.45 3.20 1.59
N LEU A 122 9.99 3.14 2.82
CA LEU A 122 11.34 3.64 3.15
C LEU A 122 12.43 2.60 2.94
N LEU A 123 12.06 1.33 2.76
CA LEU A 123 12.99 0.30 2.36
C LEU A 123 13.24 0.49 0.86
N GLU A 124 14.36 1.10 0.49
CA GLU A 124 14.86 1.14 -0.89
C GLU A 124 15.13 -0.30 -1.39
N ARG A 125 14.06 -1.01 -1.74
CA ARG A 125 14.21 -2.16 -2.62
C ARG A 125 14.36 -1.59 -4.02
N PRO A 126 15.45 -1.93 -4.75
CA PRO A 126 15.53 -1.59 -6.15
C PRO A 126 14.27 -2.11 -6.83
N THR A 127 13.58 -1.24 -7.57
CA THR A 127 12.45 -1.64 -8.40
C THR A 127 12.92 -2.75 -9.32
N ILE A 128 12.30 -3.92 -9.19
CA ILE A 128 12.58 -5.03 -10.10
C ILE A 128 12.00 -4.65 -11.45
N ASP A 129 12.84 -4.52 -12.47
CA ASP A 129 12.40 -4.35 -13.85
C ASP A 129 11.69 -5.63 -14.29
N ILE A 130 10.36 -5.61 -14.21
CA ILE A 130 9.53 -6.72 -14.65
C ILE A 130 9.40 -6.61 -16.17
N ASN A 131 9.78 -7.68 -16.87
CA ASN A 131 9.48 -7.80 -18.29
C ASN A 131 7.97 -7.96 -18.49
N THR A 132 7.28 -6.83 -18.65
CA THR A 132 5.81 -6.73 -18.76
C THR A 132 5.25 -7.51 -19.93
N GLU A 133 6.02 -7.72 -20.99
CA GLU A 133 5.62 -8.50 -22.16
C GLU A 133 5.53 -10.01 -21.82
N ASN A 134 6.48 -10.53 -21.08
CA ASN A 134 6.41 -11.91 -20.59
C ASN A 134 5.23 -12.13 -19.65
N VAL A 135 4.95 -11.18 -18.76
CA VAL A 135 3.79 -11.25 -17.84
C VAL A 135 2.48 -11.17 -18.63
N ARG A 136 2.40 -10.31 -19.64
CA ARG A 136 1.22 -10.22 -20.51
C ARG A 136 0.96 -11.54 -21.23
N ASN A 137 1.97 -12.12 -21.86
CA ASN A 137 1.85 -13.42 -22.55
C ASN A 137 1.44 -14.55 -21.60
N PHE A 138 1.78 -14.41 -20.35
CA PHE A 138 1.49 -15.38 -19.29
C PHE A 138 0.05 -15.28 -18.74
N LEU A 139 -0.53 -14.07 -18.66
CA LEU A 139 -1.83 -13.84 -18.02
C LEU A 139 -2.97 -13.55 -19.01
N SER A 140 -2.66 -13.00 -20.17
CA SER A 140 -3.67 -12.58 -21.15
C SER A 140 -4.51 -13.77 -21.60
N ASN A 141 -5.83 -13.58 -21.60
CA ASN A 141 -6.81 -14.59 -22.01
C ASN A 141 -6.78 -15.92 -21.21
N GLN A 142 -6.13 -15.94 -20.03
CA GLN A 142 -6.13 -17.10 -19.13
C GLN A 142 -7.26 -17.00 -18.09
N VAL A 143 -7.62 -18.13 -17.50
CA VAL A 143 -8.38 -18.16 -16.24
C VAL A 143 -7.40 -18.10 -15.08
N VAL A 144 -7.46 -17.07 -14.28
CA VAL A 144 -6.54 -16.84 -13.16
C VAL A 144 -7.31 -16.92 -11.85
N MET A 145 -6.96 -17.87 -10.99
CA MET A 145 -7.53 -18.00 -9.65
C MET A 145 -6.58 -17.41 -8.61
N ILE A 146 -7.12 -16.58 -7.72
CA ILE A 146 -6.41 -16.03 -6.57
C ILE A 146 -7.09 -16.50 -5.29
N THR A 147 -6.39 -17.22 -4.42
CA THR A 147 -6.91 -17.61 -3.10
C THR A 147 -6.45 -16.60 -2.06
N GLY A 148 -7.28 -16.34 -1.05
CA GLY A 148 -7.04 -15.24 -0.11
C GLY A 148 -7.16 -13.88 -0.81
N ALA A 149 -8.08 -13.80 -1.79
CA ALA A 149 -8.19 -12.70 -2.73
C ALA A 149 -8.54 -11.36 -2.10
N ALA A 150 -9.18 -11.36 -0.93
CA ALA A 150 -9.50 -10.13 -0.19
C ALA A 150 -8.45 -9.76 0.88
N GLY A 151 -7.40 -10.57 1.05
CA GLY A 151 -6.25 -10.24 1.89
C GLY A 151 -5.39 -9.13 1.28
N SER A 152 -4.49 -8.54 2.08
CA SER A 152 -3.63 -7.42 1.64
C SER A 152 -2.79 -7.75 0.40
N ILE A 153 -2.23 -8.97 0.32
CA ILE A 153 -1.44 -9.41 -0.83
C ILE A 153 -2.34 -9.87 -1.97
N GLY A 154 -3.37 -10.68 -1.64
CA GLY A 154 -4.28 -11.23 -2.66
C GLY A 154 -5.03 -10.14 -3.43
N SER A 155 -5.51 -9.11 -2.75
CA SER A 155 -6.21 -7.98 -3.38
C SER A 155 -5.32 -7.17 -4.33
N GLU A 156 -4.08 -6.96 -3.95
CA GLU A 156 -3.10 -6.30 -4.83
C GLU A 156 -2.78 -7.17 -6.06
N ILE A 157 -2.61 -8.49 -5.87
CA ILE A 157 -2.42 -9.42 -7.00
C ILE A 157 -3.62 -9.36 -7.95
N VAL A 158 -4.85 -9.34 -7.43
CA VAL A 158 -6.07 -9.23 -8.27
C VAL A 158 -6.02 -7.97 -9.14
N LYS A 159 -5.70 -6.80 -8.56
CA LYS A 159 -5.57 -5.52 -9.28
C LYS A 159 -4.46 -5.57 -10.33
N GLN A 160 -3.30 -6.07 -9.97
CA GLN A 160 -2.17 -6.19 -10.91
C GLN A 160 -2.50 -7.14 -12.07
N VAL A 161 -3.11 -8.28 -11.79
CA VAL A 161 -3.53 -9.25 -12.81
C VAL A 161 -4.59 -8.68 -13.75
N ALA A 162 -5.53 -7.88 -13.25
CA ALA A 162 -6.59 -7.25 -14.05
C ALA A 162 -6.02 -6.36 -15.18
N ASN A 163 -4.88 -5.71 -14.97
CA ASN A 163 -4.21 -4.89 -15.98
C ASN A 163 -3.72 -5.68 -17.22
N TYR A 164 -3.66 -7.02 -17.12
CA TYR A 164 -3.20 -7.89 -18.21
C TYR A 164 -4.36 -8.57 -18.97
N HIS A 165 -5.61 -8.19 -18.69
CA HIS A 165 -6.83 -8.66 -19.37
C HIS A 165 -6.94 -10.19 -19.46
N PRO A 166 -6.91 -10.91 -18.32
CA PRO A 166 -7.23 -12.34 -18.32
C PRO A 166 -8.69 -12.55 -18.71
N ARG A 167 -9.01 -13.77 -19.19
CA ARG A 167 -10.39 -14.12 -19.56
C ARG A 167 -11.33 -14.05 -18.38
N VAL A 168 -10.92 -14.55 -17.23
CA VAL A 168 -11.64 -14.52 -15.96
C VAL A 168 -10.65 -14.44 -14.81
N ILE A 169 -10.94 -13.62 -13.81
CA ILE A 169 -10.25 -13.63 -12.52
C ILE A 169 -11.18 -14.24 -11.48
N VAL A 170 -10.81 -15.37 -10.89
CA VAL A 170 -11.57 -16.08 -9.87
C VAL A 170 -11.03 -15.70 -8.49
N LEU A 171 -11.81 -15.00 -7.70
CA LEU A 171 -11.50 -14.62 -6.34
C LEU A 171 -12.03 -15.68 -5.37
N LEU A 172 -11.16 -16.45 -4.74
CA LEU A 172 -11.51 -17.42 -3.71
C LEU A 172 -11.12 -16.87 -2.34
N GLU A 173 -12.12 -16.69 -1.48
CA GLU A 173 -11.94 -16.06 -0.16
C GLU A 173 -12.90 -16.71 0.87
N ILE A 174 -12.47 -16.84 2.11
CA ILE A 174 -13.30 -17.34 3.21
C ILE A 174 -14.16 -16.25 3.83
N ALA A 175 -13.67 -15.01 3.83
CA ALA A 175 -14.32 -13.88 4.48
C ALA A 175 -15.26 -13.15 3.50
N GLU A 176 -16.57 -13.25 3.74
CA GLU A 176 -17.60 -12.69 2.86
C GLU A 176 -17.49 -11.16 2.74
N SER A 177 -17.44 -10.44 3.87
CA SER A 177 -17.47 -8.98 3.85
C SER A 177 -16.25 -8.35 3.12
N PRO A 178 -15.00 -8.74 3.39
CA PRO A 178 -13.86 -8.27 2.62
C PRO A 178 -13.93 -8.63 1.12
N LEU A 179 -14.49 -9.80 0.78
CA LEU A 179 -14.69 -10.19 -0.62
C LEU A 179 -15.71 -9.29 -1.31
N HIS A 180 -16.80 -8.93 -0.63
CA HIS A 180 -17.78 -7.99 -1.14
C HIS A 180 -17.18 -6.60 -1.40
N ASP A 181 -16.42 -6.09 -0.43
CA ASP A 181 -15.83 -4.76 -0.51
C ASP A 181 -14.87 -4.64 -1.70
N ILE A 182 -13.97 -5.63 -1.86
CA ILE A 182 -13.04 -5.63 -3.00
C ILE A 182 -13.77 -5.76 -4.34
N LEU A 183 -14.86 -6.53 -4.42
CA LEU A 183 -15.64 -6.66 -5.67
C LEU A 183 -16.27 -5.34 -6.10
N ILE A 184 -16.74 -4.51 -5.16
CA ILE A 184 -17.24 -3.16 -5.46
C ILE A 184 -16.15 -2.30 -6.05
N GLU A 185 -14.96 -2.32 -5.45
CA GLU A 185 -13.80 -1.55 -5.91
C GLU A 185 -13.36 -1.99 -7.30
N LEU A 186 -13.18 -3.29 -7.51
CA LEU A 186 -12.75 -3.87 -8.77
C LEU A 186 -13.70 -3.60 -9.93
N LYS A 187 -15.01 -3.69 -9.71
CA LYS A 187 -16.01 -3.36 -10.74
C LYS A 187 -15.99 -1.90 -11.15
N LYS A 188 -15.62 -1.01 -10.23
CA LYS A 188 -15.48 0.42 -10.51
C LYS A 188 -14.18 0.72 -11.28
N GLU A 189 -13.08 0.05 -10.91
CA GLU A 189 -11.76 0.29 -11.49
C GLU A 189 -11.58 -0.43 -12.84
N PHE A 190 -12.14 -1.65 -12.97
CA PHE A 190 -12.01 -2.52 -14.14
C PHE A 190 -13.40 -2.97 -14.66
N PRO A 191 -14.24 -2.06 -15.18
CA PRO A 191 -15.64 -2.35 -15.53
C PRO A 191 -15.80 -3.44 -16.60
N GLU A 192 -14.82 -3.61 -17.49
CA GLU A 192 -14.85 -4.59 -18.58
C GLU A 192 -14.27 -5.96 -18.20
N GLN A 193 -13.61 -6.06 -17.02
CA GLN A 193 -13.00 -7.30 -16.59
C GLN A 193 -14.03 -8.22 -15.94
N HIS A 194 -14.03 -9.48 -16.36
CA HIS A 194 -14.88 -10.50 -15.73
C HIS A 194 -14.25 -11.01 -14.43
N PHE A 195 -14.93 -10.78 -13.31
CA PHE A 195 -14.59 -11.29 -11.98
C PHE A 195 -15.60 -12.33 -11.55
N ALA A 196 -15.15 -13.57 -11.34
CA ALA A 196 -15.90 -14.61 -10.63
C ALA A 196 -15.48 -14.61 -9.16
N HIS A 197 -16.36 -15.00 -8.26
CA HIS A 197 -16.07 -14.99 -6.82
C HIS A 197 -16.66 -16.21 -6.13
N ILE A 198 -15.92 -16.76 -5.19
CA ILE A 198 -16.26 -17.97 -4.46
C ILE A 198 -15.96 -17.74 -2.98
N ILE A 199 -16.96 -17.95 -2.13
CA ILE A 199 -16.76 -18.04 -0.68
C ILE A 199 -16.38 -19.48 -0.36
N ALA A 200 -15.09 -19.72 -0.11
CA ALA A 200 -14.59 -21.07 0.19
C ALA A 200 -13.41 -21.03 1.17
N ASP A 201 -13.34 -22.09 1.96
CA ASP A 201 -12.23 -22.34 2.87
C ASP A 201 -11.24 -23.31 2.21
N VAL A 202 -10.00 -22.89 2.01
CA VAL A 202 -8.94 -23.71 1.41
C VAL A 202 -8.67 -25.02 2.20
N ARG A 203 -9.03 -25.07 3.50
CA ARG A 203 -8.93 -26.27 4.33
C ARG A 203 -9.97 -27.34 3.94
N ASN A 204 -11.04 -26.94 3.27
CA ASN A 204 -12.09 -27.84 2.81
C ASN A 204 -11.77 -28.28 1.37
N GLU A 205 -11.22 -29.47 1.24
CA GLU A 205 -10.82 -30.06 -0.03
C GLU A 205 -11.96 -30.07 -1.06
N LYS A 206 -13.17 -30.41 -0.64
CA LYS A 206 -14.33 -30.49 -1.53
C LYS A 206 -14.71 -29.12 -2.11
N MET A 207 -14.70 -28.06 -1.30
CA MET A 207 -14.99 -26.70 -1.79
C MET A 207 -13.92 -26.22 -2.77
N VAL A 208 -12.65 -26.56 -2.51
CA VAL A 208 -11.54 -26.27 -3.43
C VAL A 208 -11.71 -27.04 -4.72
N GLU A 209 -12.04 -28.33 -4.66
CA GLU A 209 -12.30 -29.17 -5.83
C GLU A 209 -13.44 -28.61 -6.68
N GLU A 210 -14.58 -28.27 -6.08
CA GLU A 210 -15.73 -27.66 -6.76
C GLU A 210 -15.32 -26.38 -7.51
N ALA A 211 -14.49 -25.53 -6.89
CA ALA A 211 -13.98 -24.33 -7.53
C ALA A 211 -13.07 -24.61 -8.72
N PHE A 212 -12.21 -25.61 -8.62
CA PHE A 212 -11.33 -26.02 -9.73
C PHE A 212 -12.10 -26.70 -10.86
N ASP A 213 -13.11 -27.50 -10.54
CA ASP A 213 -13.96 -28.16 -11.53
C ASP A 213 -14.74 -27.15 -12.37
N GLU A 214 -15.30 -26.13 -11.71
CA GLU A 214 -16.09 -25.10 -12.37
C GLU A 214 -15.25 -24.17 -13.26
N TYR A 215 -14.09 -23.72 -12.76
CA TYR A 215 -13.33 -22.67 -13.45
C TYR A 215 -12.10 -23.17 -14.22
N GLN A 216 -11.58 -24.35 -13.89
CA GLN A 216 -10.39 -24.94 -14.51
C GLN A 216 -9.24 -23.92 -14.71
N PRO A 217 -8.69 -23.37 -13.63
CA PRO A 217 -7.76 -22.24 -13.71
C PRO A 217 -6.44 -22.62 -14.40
N ASP A 218 -6.05 -21.82 -15.38
CA ASP A 218 -4.77 -21.93 -16.06
C ASP A 218 -3.60 -21.52 -15.16
N VAL A 219 -3.86 -20.50 -14.30
CA VAL A 219 -2.89 -19.92 -13.37
C VAL A 219 -3.52 -19.79 -11.99
N VAL A 220 -2.79 -20.16 -10.96
CA VAL A 220 -3.21 -20.01 -9.56
C VAL A 220 -2.16 -19.20 -8.80
N PHE A 221 -2.63 -18.12 -8.13
CA PHE A 221 -1.88 -17.41 -7.10
C PHE A 221 -2.46 -17.79 -5.75
N HIS A 222 -1.67 -18.48 -4.93
CA HIS A 222 -2.10 -18.92 -3.61
C HIS A 222 -1.55 -17.97 -2.53
N ALA A 223 -2.42 -17.06 -2.04
CA ALA A 223 -2.10 -16.10 -0.99
C ALA A 223 -2.94 -16.29 0.29
N ALA A 224 -3.72 -17.37 0.37
CA ALA A 224 -4.51 -17.71 1.55
C ALA A 224 -3.61 -18.29 2.64
N ALA A 225 -3.28 -17.50 3.66
CA ALA A 225 -2.46 -17.92 4.79
C ALA A 225 -2.74 -17.09 6.05
N TYR A 226 -2.53 -17.69 7.22
CA TYR A 226 -2.40 -16.96 8.47
C TYR A 226 -0.94 -16.54 8.66
N LYS A 227 -0.68 -15.24 8.93
CA LYS A 227 0.66 -14.65 8.95
C LYS A 227 1.07 -13.97 10.28
N HIS A 228 0.12 -13.70 11.15
CA HIS A 228 0.38 -12.99 12.41
C HIS A 228 0.99 -13.96 13.44
N VAL A 229 2.31 -13.91 13.60
CA VAL A 229 3.09 -14.83 14.44
C VAL A 229 2.54 -14.95 15.87
N PRO A 230 2.26 -13.86 16.62
CA PRO A 230 1.74 -13.99 17.98
C PRO A 230 0.44 -14.82 18.07
N LEU A 231 -0.50 -14.60 17.12
CA LEU A 231 -1.74 -15.39 17.07
C LEU A 231 -1.49 -16.85 16.68
N MET A 232 -0.51 -17.11 15.83
CA MET A 232 -0.19 -18.47 15.41
C MET A 232 0.57 -19.24 16.50
N GLU A 233 1.30 -18.57 17.39
CA GLU A 233 1.87 -19.17 18.57
C GLU A 233 0.80 -19.59 19.60
N GLU A 234 -0.29 -18.81 19.73
CA GLU A 234 -1.44 -19.16 20.56
C GLU A 234 -2.31 -20.26 19.91
N PHE A 235 -2.44 -20.24 18.58
CA PHE A 235 -3.31 -21.13 17.81
C PHE A 235 -2.55 -21.91 16.71
N PRO A 236 -1.50 -22.67 17.03
CA PRO A 236 -0.64 -23.32 16.02
C PRO A 236 -1.38 -24.31 15.14
N ARG A 237 -2.44 -24.95 15.66
CA ARG A 237 -3.30 -25.84 14.88
C ARG A 237 -3.94 -25.13 13.68
N GLN A 238 -4.31 -23.86 13.84
CA GLN A 238 -4.93 -23.09 12.74
C GLN A 238 -3.91 -22.78 11.66
N ALA A 239 -2.67 -22.48 12.03
CA ALA A 239 -1.57 -22.31 11.08
C ALA A 239 -1.33 -23.60 10.26
N VAL A 240 -1.26 -24.75 10.94
CA VAL A 240 -1.08 -26.07 10.26
C VAL A 240 -2.24 -26.36 9.31
N LEU A 241 -3.48 -26.14 9.74
CA LEU A 241 -4.65 -26.43 8.91
C LEU A 241 -4.73 -25.49 7.69
N THR A 242 -4.44 -24.21 7.86
CA THR A 242 -4.56 -23.26 6.75
C THR A 242 -3.31 -23.25 5.88
N ASN A 243 -2.12 -23.07 6.49
CA ASN A 243 -0.90 -22.85 5.73
C ASN A 243 -0.29 -24.15 5.16
N ILE A 244 -0.59 -25.31 5.76
CA ILE A 244 -0.08 -26.62 5.29
C ILE A 244 -1.19 -27.37 4.55
N LEU A 245 -2.27 -27.74 5.23
CA LEU A 245 -3.33 -28.52 4.61
C LEU A 245 -4.05 -27.74 3.52
N GLY A 246 -4.40 -26.46 3.77
CA GLY A 246 -5.03 -25.60 2.77
C GLY A 246 -4.16 -25.44 1.52
N THR A 247 -2.85 -25.19 1.69
CA THR A 247 -1.91 -25.11 0.56
C THR A 247 -1.83 -26.43 -0.19
N LYS A 248 -1.76 -27.55 0.54
CA LYS A 248 -1.78 -28.90 -0.07
C LYS A 248 -3.04 -29.11 -0.91
N ASN A 249 -4.23 -28.82 -0.38
CA ASN A 249 -5.47 -29.00 -1.10
C ASN A 249 -5.48 -28.20 -2.41
N VAL A 250 -5.09 -26.92 -2.37
CA VAL A 250 -5.05 -26.07 -3.58
C VAL A 250 -4.03 -26.59 -4.58
N ALA A 251 -2.84 -27.01 -4.11
CA ALA A 251 -1.79 -27.54 -4.98
C ALA A 251 -2.20 -28.89 -5.61
N ASP A 252 -2.81 -29.79 -4.85
CA ASP A 252 -3.28 -31.09 -5.37
C ASP A 252 -4.35 -30.89 -6.44
N MET A 253 -5.29 -29.94 -6.23
CA MET A 253 -6.30 -29.61 -7.24
C MET A 253 -5.67 -28.94 -8.47
N ALA A 254 -4.68 -28.08 -8.29
CA ALA A 254 -3.94 -27.51 -9.42
C ALA A 254 -3.28 -28.59 -10.30
N VAL A 255 -2.71 -29.62 -9.68
CA VAL A 255 -2.16 -30.78 -10.41
C VAL A 255 -3.27 -31.59 -11.07
N LYS A 256 -4.33 -31.92 -10.33
CA LYS A 256 -5.45 -32.73 -10.81
C LYS A 256 -6.15 -32.14 -12.03
N TYR A 257 -6.33 -30.81 -12.04
CA TYR A 257 -7.03 -30.08 -13.11
C TYR A 257 -6.09 -29.50 -14.16
N GLY A 258 -4.80 -29.81 -14.10
CA GLY A 258 -3.82 -29.45 -15.15
C GLY A 258 -3.49 -27.95 -15.19
N THR A 259 -3.54 -27.26 -14.06
CA THR A 259 -3.10 -25.86 -13.94
C THR A 259 -1.68 -25.68 -14.46
N LYS A 260 -1.47 -24.75 -15.39
CA LYS A 260 -0.18 -24.53 -16.06
C LYS A 260 0.87 -23.90 -15.14
N ARG A 261 0.42 -23.07 -14.21
CA ARG A 261 1.30 -22.33 -13.28
C ARG A 261 0.65 -22.19 -11.92
N PHE A 262 1.41 -22.54 -10.89
CA PHE A 262 1.04 -22.38 -9.49
C PHE A 262 2.08 -21.50 -8.79
N VAL A 263 1.67 -20.37 -8.27
CA VAL A 263 2.53 -19.42 -7.55
C VAL A 263 2.06 -19.39 -6.10
N MET A 264 2.92 -19.76 -5.19
CA MET A 264 2.67 -19.68 -3.74
C MET A 264 3.40 -18.46 -3.17
N ILE A 265 2.71 -17.71 -2.32
CA ILE A 265 3.20 -16.48 -1.68
C ILE A 265 3.66 -16.80 -0.25
#